data_66ff615ea4f4bb7c8495a4886aa7e13c
#
_entry.id   66ff615ea4f4bb7c8495a4886aa7e13c
#
_cell.length_a   1.000
_cell.length_b   1.000
_cell.length_c   1.000
_cell.angle_alpha   90.00
_cell.angle_beta   90.00
_cell.angle_gamma   90.00
#
_symmetry.space_group_name_H-M   'P 1'
#
loop_
_entity.id
_entity.type
_entity.pdbx_description
1 polymer ?
#
loop_
_entity_poly.entity_id
_entity_poly.type
_entity_poly.pdbx_seq_one_letter_code
_entity_poly.pdbx_strand_id
1 'polypeptide(L)'
;MSNRQFYLRFSALVNAMNKDAGIDLDSVSMRLLETITTAHSHGTPLKVTVAMELDIASAATLHKKIETLKAQGYVQVEHPEDSKRTKFLAPTQQTLKHFDALGKAMLKAVKN
;
A
#
# COMPACT_ATOMS: atom_id res chain seq x y z
N MET A 1 -20.99 8.88 19.58
CA MET A 1 -20.80 8.84 18.13
C MET A 1 -21.23 7.48 17.59
N SER A 2 -22.00 7.45 16.52
CA SER A 2 -22.42 6.18 15.92
C SER A 2 -21.24 5.52 15.18
N ASN A 3 -21.36 4.21 14.98
CA ASN A 3 -20.35 3.47 14.21
C ASN A 3 -20.16 4.05 12.79
N ARG A 4 -21.27 4.45 12.17
CA ARG A 4 -21.24 5.07 10.84
C ARG A 4 -20.45 6.38 10.84
N GLN A 5 -20.71 7.25 11.80
CA GLN A 5 -20.01 8.53 11.91
C GLN A 5 -18.51 8.31 12.15
N PHE A 6 -18.18 7.33 12.97
CA PHE A 6 -16.79 7.00 13.25
C PHE A 6 -16.04 6.58 11.99
N TYR A 7 -16.64 5.68 11.20
CA TYR A 7 -16.07 5.25 9.92
C TYR A 7 -15.88 6.42 8.96
N LEU A 8 -16.90 7.28 8.84
CA LEU A 8 -16.83 8.41 7.91
C LEU A 8 -15.76 9.42 8.31
N ARG A 9 -15.58 9.63 9.61
CA ARG A 9 -14.50 10.48 10.12
C ARG A 9 -13.13 9.90 9.79
N PHE A 10 -12.95 8.60 9.94
CA PHE A 10 -11.69 7.94 9.57
C PHE A 10 -11.42 8.07 8.07
N SER A 11 -12.43 7.81 7.26
CA SER A 11 -12.29 7.92 5.81
C SER A 11 -11.87 9.34 5.41
N ALA A 12 -12.51 10.35 5.98
CA ALA A 12 -12.16 11.74 5.72
C ALA A 12 -10.73 12.07 6.18
N LEU A 13 -10.33 11.57 7.35
CA LEU A 13 -8.97 11.78 7.87
C LEU A 13 -7.91 11.14 6.97
N VAL A 14 -8.13 9.91 6.54
CA VAL A 14 -7.21 9.22 5.64
C VAL A 14 -7.07 9.97 4.32
N ASN A 15 -8.19 10.41 3.75
CA ASN A 15 -8.17 11.18 2.51
C ASN A 15 -7.41 12.50 2.67
N ALA A 16 -7.63 13.20 3.78
CA ALA A 16 -6.93 14.46 4.05
C ALA A 16 -5.42 14.24 4.22
N MET A 17 -5.03 13.19 4.95
CA MET A 17 -3.62 12.88 5.16
C MET A 17 -2.92 12.44 3.87
N ASN A 18 -3.60 11.68 3.02
CA ASN A 18 -3.07 11.30 1.71
C ASN A 18 -2.84 12.54 0.85
N LYS A 19 -3.80 13.45 0.83
CA LYS A 19 -3.69 14.70 0.08
C LYS A 19 -2.54 15.57 0.58
N ASP A 20 -2.41 15.72 1.89
CA ASP A 20 -1.35 16.52 2.51
C ASP A 20 0.04 15.93 2.22
N ALA A 21 0.14 14.62 2.13
CA ALA A 21 1.39 13.94 1.80
C ALA A 21 1.69 13.93 0.30
N GLY A 22 0.80 14.50 -0.53
CA GLY A 22 0.97 14.51 -1.99
C GLY A 22 0.72 13.17 -2.63
N ILE A 23 -0.01 12.28 -1.97
CA ILE A 23 -0.33 10.95 -2.50
C ILE A 23 -1.61 11.05 -3.33
N ASP A 24 -1.47 10.82 -4.62
CA ASP A 24 -2.58 10.85 -5.59
C ASP A 24 -2.64 9.49 -6.29
N LEU A 25 -3.18 8.50 -5.58
CA LEU A 25 -3.33 7.14 -6.09
C LEU A 25 -4.81 6.82 -6.27
N ASP A 26 -5.14 6.17 -7.39
CA ASP A 26 -6.49 5.66 -7.57
C ASP A 26 -6.75 4.47 -6.62
N SER A 27 -7.99 4.02 -6.56
CA SER A 27 -8.39 2.96 -5.63
C SER A 27 -7.69 1.63 -5.90
N VAL A 28 -7.44 1.29 -7.15
CA VAL A 28 -6.73 0.07 -7.52
C VAL A 28 -5.28 0.14 -7.06
N SER A 29 -4.60 1.25 -7.33
CA SER A 29 -3.21 1.46 -6.91
C SER A 29 -3.06 1.44 -5.40
N MET A 30 -3.96 2.10 -4.67
CA MET A 30 -3.92 2.11 -3.21
C MET A 30 -4.15 0.72 -2.64
N ARG A 31 -5.12 -0.02 -3.15
CA ARG A 31 -5.42 -1.37 -2.71
C ARG A 31 -4.24 -2.32 -2.98
N LEU A 32 -3.60 -2.16 -4.14
CA LEU A 32 -2.42 -2.93 -4.51
C LEU A 32 -1.26 -2.61 -3.56
N LEU A 33 -1.03 -1.33 -3.27
CA LEU A 33 0.02 -0.90 -2.35
C LEU A 33 -0.20 -1.45 -0.94
N GLU A 34 -1.44 -1.41 -0.46
CA GLU A 34 -1.79 -1.97 0.85
C GLU A 34 -1.56 -3.48 0.89
N THR A 35 -1.93 -4.20 -0.18
CA THR A 35 -1.75 -5.64 -0.28
C THR A 35 -0.26 -6.01 -0.28
N ILE A 36 0.55 -5.31 -1.05
CA ILE A 36 2.00 -5.51 -1.10
C ILE A 36 2.62 -5.26 0.28
N THR A 37 2.25 -4.18 0.92
CA THR A 37 2.79 -3.79 2.23
C THR A 37 2.40 -4.79 3.30
N THR A 38 1.15 -5.24 3.31
CA THR A 38 0.67 -6.23 4.28
C THR A 38 1.43 -7.54 4.15
N ALA A 39 1.58 -8.05 2.94
CA ALA A 39 2.31 -9.29 2.69
C ALA A 39 3.77 -9.18 3.16
N HIS A 40 4.42 -8.08 2.83
CA HIS A 40 5.80 -7.84 3.24
C HIS A 40 5.93 -7.78 4.76
N SER A 41 5.01 -7.11 5.44
CA SER A 41 5.00 -6.98 6.91
C SER A 41 4.81 -8.33 7.61
N HIS A 42 4.11 -9.26 6.98
CA HIS A 42 3.89 -10.61 7.53
C HIS A 42 5.03 -11.58 7.23
N GLY A 43 6.09 -11.13 6.57
CA GLY A 43 7.21 -11.99 6.20
C GLY A 43 6.94 -12.89 4.99
N THR A 44 5.87 -12.62 4.25
CA THR A 44 5.50 -13.38 3.05
C THR A 44 5.34 -12.44 1.85
N PRO A 45 6.44 -11.75 1.44
CA PRO A 45 6.34 -10.78 0.36
C PRO A 45 5.86 -11.42 -0.94
N LEU A 46 5.14 -10.63 -1.74
CA LEU A 46 4.60 -11.10 -3.00
C LEU A 46 5.67 -11.12 -4.08
N LYS A 47 5.78 -12.24 -4.79
CA LYS A 47 6.56 -12.27 -6.03
C LYS A 47 5.87 -11.40 -7.06
N VAL A 48 6.64 -10.75 -7.92
CA VAL A 48 6.07 -9.91 -8.99
C VAL A 48 5.07 -10.69 -9.83
N THR A 49 5.40 -11.95 -10.17
CA THR A 49 4.51 -12.81 -10.96
C THR A 49 3.20 -13.12 -10.24
N VAL A 50 3.25 -13.33 -8.92
CA VAL A 50 2.05 -13.60 -8.10
C VAL A 50 1.19 -12.35 -7.99
N ALA A 51 1.79 -11.17 -7.91
CA ALA A 51 1.06 -9.91 -7.84
C ALA A 51 0.18 -9.68 -9.08
N MET A 52 0.58 -10.22 -10.24
CA MET A 52 -0.21 -10.10 -11.47
C MET A 52 -1.48 -10.95 -11.44
N GLU A 53 -1.58 -11.89 -10.50
CA GLU A 53 -2.72 -12.81 -10.36
C GLU A 53 -3.71 -12.36 -9.29
N LEU A 54 -3.45 -11.23 -8.63
CA LEU A 54 -4.35 -10.72 -7.60
C LEU A 54 -5.72 -10.37 -8.17
N ASP A 55 -6.76 -10.70 -7.42
CA ASP A 55 -8.15 -10.47 -7.82
C ASP A 55 -8.59 -9.03 -7.51
N ILE A 56 -7.78 -8.06 -7.94
CA ILE A 56 -8.04 -6.64 -7.77
C ILE A 56 -8.38 -6.00 -9.12
N ALA A 57 -7.68 -6.47 -10.17
CA ALA A 57 -7.83 -5.96 -11.52
C ALA A 57 -7.23 -6.97 -12.50
N SER A 58 -7.34 -6.69 -13.81
CA SER A 58 -6.73 -7.55 -14.82
C SER A 58 -5.21 -7.56 -14.69
N ALA A 59 -4.55 -8.63 -15.17
CA ALA A 59 -3.10 -8.74 -15.13
C ALA A 59 -2.42 -7.55 -15.83
N ALA A 60 -2.94 -7.12 -16.97
CA ALA A 60 -2.40 -5.97 -17.70
C ALA A 60 -2.49 -4.68 -16.88
N THR A 61 -3.62 -4.46 -16.21
CA THR A 61 -3.81 -3.29 -15.33
C THR A 61 -2.86 -3.37 -14.15
N LEU A 62 -2.74 -4.53 -13.49
CA LEU A 62 -1.84 -4.71 -12.35
C LEU A 62 -0.40 -4.45 -12.74
N HIS A 63 0.04 -4.94 -13.90
CA HIS A 63 1.38 -4.67 -14.39
C HIS A 63 1.65 -3.17 -14.52
N LYS A 64 0.74 -2.45 -15.15
CA LYS A 64 0.85 -0.99 -15.30
C LYS A 64 0.91 -0.28 -13.97
N LYS A 65 0.02 -0.65 -13.03
CA LYS A 65 -0.04 -0.01 -11.71
C LYS A 65 1.23 -0.26 -10.91
N ILE A 66 1.78 -1.47 -10.97
CA ILE A 66 3.04 -1.79 -10.29
C ILE A 66 4.18 -0.95 -10.86
N GLU A 67 4.28 -0.83 -12.18
CA GLU A 67 5.32 -0.02 -12.79
C GLU A 67 5.20 1.46 -12.38
N THR A 68 3.98 1.98 -12.32
CA THR A 68 3.74 3.35 -11.85
C THR A 68 4.11 3.52 -10.38
N LEU A 69 3.73 2.57 -9.52
CA LEU A 69 4.09 2.61 -8.09
C LEU A 69 5.60 2.58 -7.89
N LYS A 70 6.31 1.79 -8.69
CA LYS A 70 7.78 1.75 -8.67
C LYS A 70 8.36 3.10 -9.09
N ALA A 71 7.88 3.65 -10.20
CA ALA A 71 8.37 4.92 -10.74
C ALA A 71 8.14 6.08 -9.77
N GLN A 72 7.04 6.06 -9.03
CA GLN A 72 6.69 7.10 -8.07
C GLN A 72 7.33 6.88 -6.68
N GLY A 73 8.09 5.81 -6.50
CA GLY A 73 8.81 5.57 -5.26
C GLY A 73 7.99 4.97 -4.12
N TYR A 74 6.86 4.34 -4.42
CA TYR A 74 6.03 3.69 -3.39
C TYR A 74 6.42 2.24 -3.16
N VAL A 75 6.87 1.54 -4.19
CA VAL A 75 7.32 0.16 -4.08
C VAL A 75 8.68 -0.01 -4.72
N GLN A 76 9.38 -1.06 -4.30
CA GLN A 76 10.68 -1.43 -4.83
C GLN A 76 10.73 -2.94 -5.01
N VAL A 77 11.69 -3.41 -5.79
CA VAL A 77 11.92 -4.84 -6.01
C VAL A 77 13.06 -5.28 -5.11
N GLU A 78 12.86 -6.38 -4.41
CA GLU A 78 13.88 -7.01 -3.59
C GLU A 78 14.18 -8.40 -4.14
N HIS A 79 15.43 -8.84 -4.00
CA HIS A 79 15.87 -10.16 -4.39
C HIS A 79 16.30 -10.93 -3.15
N PRO A 80 15.95 -12.22 -3.03
CA PRO A 80 16.52 -13.04 -1.95
C PRO A 80 18.03 -13.21 -2.17
N GLU A 81 18.75 -13.46 -1.09
CA GLU A 81 20.23 -13.59 -1.13
C GLU A 81 20.69 -14.70 -2.06
N ASP A 82 19.89 -15.76 -2.18
CA ASP A 82 20.24 -16.97 -2.92
C ASP A 82 19.75 -16.95 -4.38
N SER A 83 19.06 -15.91 -4.83
CA SER A 83 18.56 -15.86 -6.19
C SER A 83 18.34 -14.43 -6.68
N LYS A 84 19.02 -14.08 -7.77
CA LYS A 84 18.80 -12.82 -8.46
C LYS A 84 17.62 -12.89 -9.43
N ARG A 85 17.11 -14.10 -9.71
CA ARG A 85 16.00 -14.30 -10.64
C ARG A 85 14.65 -14.07 -9.98
N THR A 86 14.54 -14.34 -8.68
CA THR A 86 13.30 -14.14 -7.95
C THR A 86 13.18 -12.68 -7.56
N LYS A 87 12.04 -12.07 -7.90
CA LYS A 87 11.76 -10.67 -7.59
C LYS A 87 10.55 -10.58 -6.69
N PHE A 88 10.73 -9.96 -5.53
CA PHE A 88 9.66 -9.68 -4.58
C PHE A 88 9.36 -8.20 -4.56
N LEU A 89 8.09 -7.87 -4.35
CA LEU A 89 7.66 -6.48 -4.17
C LEU A 89 7.72 -6.11 -2.69
N ALA A 90 8.23 -4.93 -2.42
CA ALA A 90 8.34 -4.39 -1.08
C ALA A 90 7.92 -2.93 -1.05
N PRO A 91 7.32 -2.46 0.06
CA PRO A 91 7.08 -1.03 0.22
C PRO A 91 8.41 -0.31 0.44
N THR A 92 8.49 0.92 -0.03
CA THR A 92 9.63 1.77 0.26
C THR A 92 9.51 2.35 1.67
N GLN A 93 10.59 2.93 2.18
CA GLN A 93 10.57 3.60 3.48
C GLN A 93 9.54 4.73 3.52
N GLN A 94 9.40 5.46 2.43
CA GLN A 94 8.39 6.50 2.29
C GLN A 94 6.98 5.96 2.51
N THR A 95 6.66 4.82 1.91
CA THR A 95 5.36 4.15 2.06
C THR A 95 5.14 3.69 3.49
N LEU A 96 6.15 3.07 4.11
CA LEU A 96 6.05 2.61 5.50
C LEU A 96 5.81 3.77 6.45
N LYS A 97 6.52 4.88 6.29
CA LYS A 97 6.31 6.07 7.12
C LYS A 97 4.91 6.62 6.99
N HIS A 98 4.38 6.64 5.78
CA HIS A 98 3.03 7.15 5.55
C HIS A 98 1.97 6.26 6.22
N PHE A 99 2.07 4.94 6.05
CA PHE A 99 1.12 4.02 6.69
C PHE A 99 1.25 4.06 8.21
N ASP A 100 2.46 4.20 8.74
CA ASP A 100 2.67 4.38 10.18
C ASP A 100 1.97 5.65 10.69
N ALA A 101 2.07 6.75 9.94
CA ALA A 101 1.40 8.01 10.30
C ALA A 101 -0.12 7.87 10.29
N LEU A 102 -0.67 7.17 9.29
CA LEU A 102 -2.10 6.89 9.23
C LEU A 102 -2.56 6.05 10.42
N GLY A 103 -1.82 5.00 10.74
CA GLY A 103 -2.13 4.14 11.89
C GLY A 103 -2.09 4.89 13.20
N LYS A 104 -1.08 5.74 13.39
CA LYS A 104 -0.95 6.59 14.58
C LYS A 104 -2.13 7.54 14.72
N ALA A 105 -2.56 8.16 13.63
CA ALA A 105 -3.70 9.06 13.64
C ALA A 105 -4.99 8.32 13.97
N MET A 106 -5.16 7.10 13.45
CA MET A 106 -6.31 6.26 13.76
C MET A 106 -6.37 5.90 15.23
N LEU A 107 -5.25 5.46 15.81
CA LEU A 107 -5.20 5.11 17.23
C LEU A 107 -5.52 6.32 18.11
N LYS A 108 -4.98 7.49 17.77
CA LYS A 108 -5.26 8.72 18.50
C LYS A 108 -6.74 9.09 18.45
N ALA A 109 -7.38 8.94 17.29
CA ALA A 109 -8.80 9.23 17.13
C ALA A 109 -9.69 8.28 17.95
N VAL A 110 -9.30 7.01 18.07
CA VAL A 110 -10.03 6.02 18.87
C VAL A 110 -9.98 6.37 20.36
N LYS A 111 -8.85 6.88 20.85
CA LYS A 111 -8.63 7.17 22.27
C LYS A 111 -9.30 8.46 22.72
N ASN A 112 -9.68 9.32 21.81
CA ASN A 112 -10.37 10.56 22.12
C ASN A 112 -11.89 10.37 21.97
#